data_88eb8d508db7f1bb5718bc7f589b1a8b
#
_entry.id   88eb8d508db7f1bb5718bc7f589b1a8b
#
_cell.length_a   1.000
_cell.length_b   1.000
_cell.length_c   1.000
_cell.angle_alpha   90.00
_cell.angle_beta   90.00
_cell.angle_gamma   90.00
#
_symmetry.space_group_name_H-M   'P 1'
#
loop_
_entity.id
_entity.type
_entity.pdbx_description
1 polymer ?
#
loop_
_entity_poly.entity_id
_entity_poly.type
_entity_poly.pdbx_seq_one_letter_code
_entity_poly.pdbx_strand_id
1 'polypeptide(L)'
;MKKLLSTMLIGAMMLTLVACGSKAIPNTVFSVDDLPGKTIGVQLGTTGDIYASDYEAEGSTIERYNKGADAIQALKQGKVDCVIIDEQPAIAFCNKNSDLTILEEEFALEEYAICISKDNTELTEKVNAALAELEADGTLAQIIANYIGDDTKGTCPYVSPGGVDRSNGTLTMATNAAFEPYEFYKDQKIVGIDAEMAQAVADKLGMELKIEDMEFDSIINAVTSGKADMGVAGMTVTEDRLQSVDFSTPYTTATQVIIVRKDAE
;
A
#
# COMPACT_ATOMS: atom_id res chain seq x y z
N MET A 1 9.35 -78.08 -39.03
CA MET A 1 10.22 -77.05 -38.61
C MET A 1 9.62 -75.71 -39.09
N LYS A 2 8.81 -75.06 -38.25
CA LYS A 2 8.08 -73.85 -38.60
C LYS A 2 8.80 -72.64 -37.94
N LYS A 3 9.35 -71.75 -38.69
CA LYS A 3 9.95 -70.52 -38.21
C LYS A 3 8.83 -69.48 -38.07
N LEU A 4 8.56 -69.04 -36.85
CA LEU A 4 7.71 -67.86 -36.56
C LEU A 4 8.55 -66.59 -36.80
N LEU A 5 8.09 -65.74 -37.70
CA LEU A 5 8.54 -64.38 -37.85
C LEU A 5 7.72 -63.49 -36.86
N SER A 6 8.41 -62.94 -35.87
CA SER A 6 7.84 -61.95 -34.97
C SER A 6 8.09 -60.57 -35.55
N THR A 7 7.05 -59.91 -36.01
CA THR A 7 7.07 -58.53 -36.47
C THR A 7 6.87 -57.59 -35.27
N MET A 8 7.92 -56.87 -34.90
CA MET A 8 7.93 -55.89 -33.83
C MET A 8 7.42 -54.52 -34.38
N LEU A 9 6.19 -54.19 -34.02
CA LEU A 9 5.57 -52.91 -34.37
C LEU A 9 6.06 -51.84 -33.37
N ILE A 10 7.00 -51.01 -33.76
CA ILE A 10 7.45 -49.84 -32.99
C ILE A 10 6.44 -48.73 -33.23
N GLY A 11 5.51 -48.57 -32.28
CA GLY A 11 4.61 -47.41 -32.25
C GLY A 11 5.35 -46.16 -31.81
N ALA A 12 5.62 -45.27 -32.74
CA ALA A 12 6.13 -43.92 -32.45
C ALA A 12 5.02 -43.11 -31.76
N MET A 13 5.11 -42.99 -30.43
CA MET A 13 4.25 -42.13 -29.63
C MET A 13 4.78 -40.68 -29.80
N MET A 14 4.19 -39.93 -30.73
CA MET A 14 4.42 -38.47 -30.82
C MET A 14 3.81 -37.85 -29.58
N LEU A 15 4.64 -37.49 -28.59
CA LEU A 15 4.28 -36.52 -27.56
C LEU A 15 4.11 -35.17 -28.23
N THR A 16 2.89 -34.79 -28.52
CA THR A 16 2.56 -33.38 -28.80
C THR A 16 2.69 -32.61 -27.48
N LEU A 17 3.81 -31.94 -27.27
CA LEU A 17 3.95 -30.89 -26.29
C LEU A 17 2.96 -29.78 -26.69
N VAL A 18 1.77 -29.81 -26.12
CA VAL A 18 0.89 -28.65 -26.12
C VAL A 18 1.58 -27.64 -25.20
N ALA A 19 2.33 -26.71 -25.79
CA ALA A 19 2.77 -25.50 -25.11
C ALA A 19 1.49 -24.73 -24.79
N CYS A 20 0.99 -24.85 -23.55
CA CYS A 20 0.04 -23.90 -22.98
C CYS A 20 0.78 -22.55 -22.82
N GLY A 21 0.93 -21.83 -23.90
CA GLY A 21 1.15 -20.41 -23.82
C GLY A 21 -0.15 -19.80 -23.28
N SER A 22 -0.18 -19.36 -22.03
CA SER A 22 -1.27 -18.56 -21.52
C SER A 22 -1.39 -17.34 -22.41
N LYS A 23 -2.53 -17.23 -23.13
CA LYS A 23 -2.80 -16.08 -23.97
C LYS A 23 -2.81 -14.86 -23.04
N ALA A 24 -2.04 -13.84 -23.35
CA ALA A 24 -2.04 -12.61 -22.58
C ALA A 24 -3.48 -12.09 -22.48
N ILE A 25 -3.89 -11.74 -21.26
CA ILE A 25 -5.21 -11.19 -21.00
C ILE A 25 -5.14 -9.72 -21.40
N PRO A 26 -5.93 -9.25 -22.38
CA PRO A 26 -5.84 -7.88 -22.87
C PRO A 26 -6.25 -6.88 -21.79
N ASN A 27 -5.69 -5.66 -21.85
CA ASN A 27 -6.19 -4.54 -21.09
C ASN A 27 -7.57 -4.08 -21.65
N THR A 28 -8.42 -3.55 -20.79
CA THR A 28 -9.75 -3.03 -21.16
C THR A 28 -10.06 -1.68 -20.51
N VAL A 29 -9.08 -1.10 -19.79
CA VAL A 29 -9.15 0.18 -19.10
C VAL A 29 -7.98 1.05 -19.53
N PHE A 30 -8.25 2.17 -20.19
CA PHE A 30 -7.24 3.08 -20.74
C PHE A 30 -7.35 4.50 -20.17
N SER A 31 -8.45 4.80 -19.48
CA SER A 31 -8.74 6.06 -18.82
C SER A 31 -9.74 5.87 -17.67
N VAL A 32 -9.97 6.90 -16.87
CA VAL A 32 -11.01 6.92 -15.82
C VAL A 32 -12.40 6.69 -16.42
N ASP A 33 -12.66 7.19 -17.64
CA ASP A 33 -13.96 7.04 -18.34
C ASP A 33 -14.30 5.59 -18.68
N ASP A 34 -13.33 4.67 -18.65
CA ASP A 34 -13.54 3.25 -18.92
C ASP A 34 -13.95 2.45 -17.67
N LEU A 35 -13.94 3.03 -16.48
CA LEU A 35 -14.25 2.33 -15.22
C LEU A 35 -15.69 1.82 -15.10
N PRO A 36 -16.74 2.51 -15.64
CA PRO A 36 -18.09 1.98 -15.61
C PRO A 36 -18.22 0.58 -16.21
N GLY A 37 -18.87 -0.32 -15.45
CA GLY A 37 -19.08 -1.72 -15.86
C GLY A 37 -17.84 -2.64 -15.75
N LYS A 38 -16.73 -2.17 -15.18
CA LYS A 38 -15.52 -2.97 -14.97
C LYS A 38 -15.48 -3.66 -13.61
N THR A 39 -14.61 -4.65 -13.49
CA THR A 39 -14.27 -5.24 -12.21
C THR A 39 -13.01 -4.55 -11.69
N ILE A 40 -13.16 -3.80 -10.60
CA ILE A 40 -12.11 -2.97 -10.01
C ILE A 40 -11.58 -3.63 -8.74
N GLY A 41 -10.28 -3.87 -8.66
CA GLY A 41 -9.63 -4.38 -7.47
C GLY A 41 -9.16 -3.25 -6.56
N VAL A 42 -9.41 -3.36 -5.25
CA VAL A 42 -9.02 -2.37 -4.25
C VAL A 42 -8.56 -3.04 -2.97
N GLN A 43 -7.82 -2.33 -2.13
CA GLN A 43 -7.59 -2.78 -0.75
C GLN A 43 -8.76 -2.29 0.12
N LEU A 44 -9.31 -3.21 0.93
CA LEU A 44 -10.47 -2.96 1.79
C LEU A 44 -10.25 -1.77 2.74
N GLY A 45 -11.21 -0.85 2.75
CA GLY A 45 -11.26 0.30 3.66
C GLY A 45 -10.33 1.47 3.30
N THR A 46 -9.57 1.39 2.20
CA THR A 46 -8.76 2.50 1.68
C THR A 46 -9.63 3.53 0.96
N THR A 47 -9.06 4.69 0.65
CA THR A 47 -9.74 5.68 -0.22
C THR A 47 -9.95 5.16 -1.63
N GLY A 48 -9.04 4.31 -2.14
CA GLY A 48 -9.26 3.59 -3.39
C GLY A 48 -10.54 2.74 -3.38
N ASP A 49 -10.85 2.08 -2.25
CA ASP A 49 -12.13 1.36 -2.08
C ASP A 49 -13.32 2.32 -2.03
N ILE A 50 -13.20 3.44 -1.31
CA ILE A 50 -14.26 4.44 -1.21
C ILE A 50 -14.60 5.00 -2.60
N TYR A 51 -13.60 5.47 -3.35
CA TYR A 51 -13.80 6.04 -4.69
C TYR A 51 -14.29 5.02 -5.71
N ALA A 52 -13.75 3.79 -5.68
CA ALA A 52 -14.19 2.73 -6.56
C ALA A 52 -15.67 2.38 -6.33
N SER A 53 -16.15 2.47 -5.08
CA SER A 53 -17.54 2.16 -4.73
C SER A 53 -18.57 3.07 -5.42
N ASP A 54 -18.19 4.29 -5.79
CA ASP A 54 -19.08 5.19 -6.54
C ASP A 54 -19.46 4.60 -7.92
N TYR A 55 -18.57 3.80 -8.52
CA TYR A 55 -18.82 3.14 -9.80
C TYR A 55 -19.76 1.92 -9.72
N GLU A 56 -20.12 1.43 -8.51
CA GLU A 56 -21.10 0.36 -8.36
C GLU A 56 -22.47 0.78 -8.96
N ALA A 57 -22.83 2.07 -8.81
CA ALA A 57 -24.04 2.64 -9.41
C ALA A 57 -24.00 2.66 -10.95
N GLU A 58 -22.80 2.59 -11.53
CA GLU A 58 -22.55 2.56 -12.98
C GLU A 58 -22.31 1.14 -13.53
N GLY A 59 -22.59 0.12 -12.69
CA GLY A 59 -22.53 -1.29 -13.06
C GLY A 59 -21.16 -1.96 -12.86
N SER A 60 -20.21 -1.30 -12.19
CA SER A 60 -18.92 -1.88 -11.85
C SER A 60 -19.03 -2.87 -10.68
N THR A 61 -18.13 -3.83 -10.63
CA THR A 61 -17.96 -4.76 -9.50
C THR A 61 -16.69 -4.40 -8.76
N ILE A 62 -16.79 -4.18 -7.44
CA ILE A 62 -15.63 -3.84 -6.62
C ILE A 62 -15.17 -5.09 -5.84
N GLU A 63 -13.99 -5.59 -6.22
CA GLU A 63 -13.35 -6.73 -5.57
C GLU A 63 -12.37 -6.23 -4.50
N ARG A 64 -12.72 -6.48 -3.24
CA ARG A 64 -11.99 -6.00 -2.07
C ARG A 64 -11.02 -7.04 -1.55
N TYR A 65 -9.77 -6.66 -1.35
CA TYR A 65 -8.69 -7.50 -0.86
C TYR A 65 -8.12 -6.93 0.43
N ASN A 66 -7.63 -7.79 1.32
CA ASN A 66 -6.98 -7.34 2.55
C ASN A 66 -5.66 -6.61 2.29
N LYS A 67 -5.00 -6.93 1.17
CA LYS A 67 -3.71 -6.32 0.79
C LYS A 67 -3.72 -5.91 -0.67
N GLY A 68 -3.10 -4.77 -0.97
CA GLY A 68 -2.91 -4.30 -2.35
C GLY A 68 -2.21 -5.35 -3.23
N ALA A 69 -1.25 -6.11 -2.68
CA ALA A 69 -0.58 -7.18 -3.40
C ALA A 69 -1.52 -8.28 -3.91
N ASP A 70 -2.60 -8.59 -3.18
CA ASP A 70 -3.60 -9.59 -3.60
C ASP A 70 -4.47 -9.04 -4.75
N ALA A 71 -4.82 -7.74 -4.73
CA ALA A 71 -5.47 -7.07 -5.84
C ALA A 71 -4.59 -7.09 -7.11
N ILE A 72 -3.28 -6.84 -6.97
CA ILE A 72 -2.31 -6.95 -8.07
C ILE A 72 -2.24 -8.36 -8.63
N GLN A 73 -2.24 -9.40 -7.80
CA GLN A 73 -2.29 -10.78 -8.28
C GLN A 73 -3.61 -11.10 -9.01
N ALA A 74 -4.72 -10.56 -8.54
CA ALA A 74 -6.02 -10.71 -9.21
C ALA A 74 -6.02 -10.01 -10.58
N LEU A 75 -5.41 -8.82 -10.71
CA LEU A 75 -5.22 -8.12 -11.97
C LEU A 75 -4.42 -8.95 -12.97
N LYS A 76 -3.29 -9.51 -12.55
CA LYS A 76 -2.45 -10.37 -13.39
C LYS A 76 -3.16 -11.65 -13.85
N GLN A 77 -4.07 -12.17 -13.03
CA GLN A 77 -4.88 -13.35 -13.34
C GLN A 77 -6.14 -13.04 -14.16
N GLY A 78 -6.42 -11.75 -14.46
CA GLY A 78 -7.62 -11.31 -15.17
C GLY A 78 -8.91 -11.46 -14.37
N LYS A 79 -8.83 -11.53 -13.06
CA LYS A 79 -10.00 -11.55 -12.16
C LYS A 79 -10.57 -10.15 -11.96
N VAL A 80 -9.73 -9.13 -12.06
CA VAL A 80 -10.10 -7.73 -12.10
C VAL A 80 -9.54 -7.09 -13.37
N ASP A 81 -10.16 -6.00 -13.82
CA ASP A 81 -9.76 -5.27 -15.03
C ASP A 81 -8.65 -4.26 -14.71
N CYS A 82 -8.72 -3.61 -13.57
CA CYS A 82 -7.76 -2.65 -13.06
C CYS A 82 -7.68 -2.71 -11.53
N VAL A 83 -6.70 -1.98 -10.96
CA VAL A 83 -6.57 -1.77 -9.50
C VAL A 83 -6.43 -0.28 -9.25
N ILE A 84 -7.21 0.25 -8.31
CA ILE A 84 -7.07 1.63 -7.80
C ILE A 84 -6.28 1.58 -6.50
N ILE A 85 -5.18 2.34 -6.45
CA ILE A 85 -4.26 2.39 -5.32
C ILE A 85 -3.41 3.66 -5.40
N ASP A 86 -2.74 4.01 -4.31
CA ASP A 86 -1.84 5.16 -4.26
C ASP A 86 -0.61 5.01 -5.18
N GLU A 87 -0.15 6.14 -5.74
CA GLU A 87 0.89 6.19 -6.77
C GLU A 87 2.20 5.52 -6.34
N GLN A 88 2.71 5.81 -5.14
CA GLN A 88 4.01 5.29 -4.73
C GLN A 88 4.00 3.76 -4.54
N PRO A 89 3.00 3.14 -3.88
CA PRO A 89 2.80 1.69 -3.92
C PRO A 89 2.57 1.15 -5.33
N ALA A 90 1.83 1.86 -6.19
CA ALA A 90 1.65 1.46 -7.58
C ALA A 90 2.98 1.37 -8.33
N ILE A 91 3.86 2.37 -8.17
CA ILE A 91 5.22 2.37 -8.72
C ILE A 91 6.01 1.17 -8.18
N ALA A 92 5.94 0.90 -6.87
CA ALA A 92 6.62 -0.24 -6.26
C ALA A 92 6.14 -1.58 -6.83
N PHE A 93 4.83 -1.73 -7.07
CA PHE A 93 4.26 -2.92 -7.71
C PHE A 93 4.65 -3.03 -9.19
N CYS A 94 4.58 -1.96 -9.97
CA CYS A 94 4.94 -1.98 -11.39
C CYS A 94 6.43 -2.25 -11.61
N ASN A 95 7.31 -1.77 -10.73
CA ASN A 95 8.74 -2.08 -10.77
C ASN A 95 9.04 -3.57 -10.55
N LYS A 96 8.19 -4.28 -9.79
CA LYS A 96 8.29 -5.73 -9.55
C LYS A 96 7.53 -6.58 -10.58
N ASN A 97 6.68 -5.95 -11.42
CA ASN A 97 5.80 -6.61 -12.37
C ASN A 97 5.83 -5.89 -13.72
N SER A 98 6.73 -6.32 -14.61
CA SER A 98 6.95 -5.66 -15.92
C SER A 98 5.76 -5.75 -16.88
N ASP A 99 4.79 -6.61 -16.58
CA ASP A 99 3.53 -6.82 -17.31
C ASP A 99 2.41 -5.85 -16.87
N LEU A 100 2.70 -4.95 -15.92
CA LEU A 100 1.77 -3.93 -15.43
C LEU A 100 2.26 -2.52 -15.73
N THR A 101 1.33 -1.58 -15.80
CA THR A 101 1.61 -0.15 -15.95
C THR A 101 0.58 0.68 -15.18
N ILE A 102 0.96 1.92 -14.88
CA ILE A 102 0.08 2.93 -14.29
C ILE A 102 -0.46 3.78 -15.45
N LEU A 103 -1.74 4.14 -15.40
CA LEU A 103 -2.28 5.14 -16.33
C LEU A 103 -1.73 6.53 -15.97
N GLU A 104 -1.51 7.36 -16.99
CA GLU A 104 -0.94 8.71 -16.79
C GLU A 104 -1.92 9.67 -16.10
N GLU A 105 -3.21 9.35 -16.11
CA GLU A 105 -4.26 10.17 -15.52
C GLU A 105 -4.28 9.98 -14.01
N GLU A 106 -4.11 11.07 -13.25
CA GLU A 106 -4.28 11.10 -11.80
C GLU A 106 -5.77 10.91 -11.46
N PHE A 107 -6.06 10.05 -10.49
CA PHE A 107 -7.45 9.75 -10.13
C PHE A 107 -7.95 10.68 -9.02
N ALA A 108 -7.17 10.88 -7.94
CA ALA A 108 -7.49 11.79 -6.84
C ALA A 108 -6.23 12.23 -6.10
N LEU A 109 -6.22 13.49 -5.64
CA LEU A 109 -5.16 14.02 -4.77
C LEU A 109 -5.60 13.91 -3.30
N GLU A 110 -4.69 13.49 -2.43
CA GLU A 110 -4.96 13.17 -1.03
C GLU A 110 -3.89 13.75 -0.09
N GLU A 111 -4.22 13.85 1.19
CA GLU A 111 -3.32 14.26 2.26
C GLU A 111 -3.25 13.15 3.32
N TYR A 112 -2.05 12.66 3.63
CA TYR A 112 -1.84 11.66 4.68
C TYR A 112 -1.60 12.32 6.02
N ALA A 113 -2.27 11.81 7.05
CA ALA A 113 -2.13 12.26 8.42
C ALA A 113 -2.18 11.10 9.42
N ILE A 114 -1.74 11.35 10.63
CA ILE A 114 -1.74 10.41 11.74
C ILE A 114 -3.12 10.43 12.40
N CYS A 115 -3.83 9.30 12.45
CA CYS A 115 -5.10 9.23 13.16
C CYS A 115 -4.88 8.95 14.66
N ILE A 116 -5.65 9.65 15.52
CA ILE A 116 -5.57 9.60 16.98
C ILE A 116 -7.00 9.58 17.53
N SER A 117 -7.20 8.96 18.70
CA SER A 117 -8.51 8.95 19.35
C SER A 117 -8.97 10.36 19.68
N LYS A 118 -10.24 10.69 19.42
CA LYS A 118 -10.87 11.95 19.81
C LYS A 118 -10.82 12.22 21.32
N ASP A 119 -10.71 11.16 22.10
CA ASP A 119 -10.60 11.27 23.56
C ASP A 119 -9.18 11.66 24.01
N ASN A 120 -8.19 11.69 23.10
CA ASN A 120 -6.79 11.98 23.40
C ASN A 120 -6.27 13.23 22.66
N THR A 121 -6.95 14.36 22.87
CA THR A 121 -6.59 15.65 22.27
C THR A 121 -5.18 16.11 22.67
N GLU A 122 -4.73 15.77 23.89
CA GLU A 122 -3.37 16.09 24.35
C GLU A 122 -2.31 15.39 23.46
N LEU A 123 -2.53 14.14 23.07
CA LEU A 123 -1.62 13.45 22.16
C LEU A 123 -1.64 14.08 20.78
N THR A 124 -2.82 14.47 20.26
CA THR A 124 -2.95 15.16 18.96
C THR A 124 -2.14 16.47 18.96
N GLU A 125 -2.23 17.28 20.02
CA GLU A 125 -1.45 18.51 20.14
C GLU A 125 0.07 18.25 20.18
N LYS A 126 0.49 17.22 20.94
CA LYS A 126 1.91 16.84 21.03
C LYS A 126 2.46 16.31 19.71
N VAL A 127 1.69 15.46 19.01
CA VAL A 127 2.07 14.94 17.69
C VAL A 127 2.19 16.08 16.67
N ASN A 128 1.23 17.01 16.66
CA ASN A 128 1.29 18.18 15.78
C ASN A 128 2.51 19.06 16.06
N ALA A 129 2.83 19.28 17.33
CA ALA A 129 4.03 20.04 17.71
C ALA A 129 5.31 19.32 17.25
N ALA A 130 5.39 17.99 17.42
CA ALA A 130 6.51 17.19 16.98
C ALA A 130 6.66 17.21 15.44
N LEU A 131 5.56 17.07 14.69
CA LEU A 131 5.56 17.15 13.21
C LEU A 131 6.04 18.53 12.73
N ALA A 132 5.55 19.62 13.35
CA ALA A 132 5.99 20.96 13.01
C ALA A 132 7.49 21.17 13.26
N GLU A 133 8.06 20.61 14.34
CA GLU A 133 9.50 20.64 14.58
C GLU A 133 10.29 19.84 13.54
N LEU A 134 9.82 18.64 13.17
CA LEU A 134 10.46 17.77 12.17
C LEU A 134 10.40 18.37 10.77
N GLU A 135 9.34 19.12 10.46
CA GLU A 135 9.24 19.89 9.23
C GLU A 135 10.22 21.07 9.24
N ALA A 136 10.22 21.85 10.32
CA ALA A 136 11.06 23.06 10.45
C ALA A 136 12.56 22.76 10.44
N ASP A 137 12.99 21.64 11.01
CA ASP A 137 14.41 21.21 11.04
C ASP A 137 14.82 20.37 9.81
N GLY A 138 13.88 20.05 8.90
CA GLY A 138 14.10 19.32 7.67
C GLY A 138 14.16 17.80 7.83
N THR A 139 13.96 17.28 9.03
CA THR A 139 14.00 15.82 9.29
C THR A 139 12.90 15.09 8.53
N LEU A 140 11.67 15.62 8.49
CA LEU A 140 10.56 15.02 7.76
C LEU A 140 10.86 14.94 6.25
N ALA A 141 11.37 16.01 5.66
CA ALA A 141 11.76 16.03 4.25
C ALA A 141 12.89 15.03 3.96
N GLN A 142 13.86 14.88 4.86
CA GLN A 142 14.93 13.89 4.75
C GLN A 142 14.39 12.45 4.79
N ILE A 143 13.47 12.16 5.71
CA ILE A 143 12.83 10.83 5.80
C ILE A 143 12.11 10.51 4.49
N ILE A 144 11.29 11.42 3.98
CA ILE A 144 10.57 11.22 2.71
C ILE A 144 11.56 11.00 1.56
N ALA A 145 12.60 11.85 1.44
CA ALA A 145 13.61 11.75 0.40
C ALA A 145 14.42 10.44 0.45
N ASN A 146 14.55 9.83 1.64
CA ASN A 146 15.22 8.54 1.78
C ASN A 146 14.44 7.39 1.13
N TYR A 147 13.14 7.54 0.90
CA TYR A 147 12.27 6.51 0.32
C TYR A 147 11.71 6.88 -1.04
N ILE A 148 11.41 8.18 -1.27
CA ILE A 148 10.86 8.72 -2.52
C ILE A 148 11.85 9.73 -3.09
N GLY A 149 12.72 9.29 -3.97
CA GLY A 149 13.69 10.16 -4.61
C GLY A 149 14.75 9.37 -5.32
N ASP A 150 14.91 9.58 -6.62
CA ASP A 150 15.80 8.79 -7.48
C ASP A 150 17.25 8.80 -6.99
N ASP A 151 17.75 9.99 -6.58
CA ASP A 151 19.14 10.17 -6.17
C ASP A 151 19.37 10.03 -4.66
N THR A 152 18.30 10.03 -3.85
CA THR A 152 18.38 10.07 -2.38
C THR A 152 17.94 8.78 -1.70
N LYS A 153 17.30 7.88 -2.44
CA LYS A 153 16.75 6.63 -1.91
C LYS A 153 17.84 5.79 -1.23
N GLY A 154 17.63 5.52 0.06
CA GLY A 154 18.53 4.70 0.87
C GLY A 154 19.82 5.40 1.35
N THR A 155 19.95 6.72 1.13
CA THR A 155 21.18 7.45 1.47
C THR A 155 21.14 8.17 2.82
N CYS A 156 19.95 8.41 3.36
CA CYS A 156 19.76 9.24 4.56
C CYS A 156 18.64 8.70 5.48
N PRO A 157 18.71 7.43 5.95
CA PRO A 157 17.73 6.89 6.86
C PRO A 157 17.69 7.70 8.16
N TYR A 158 16.52 7.79 8.78
CA TYR A 158 16.42 8.42 10.10
C TYR A 158 17.16 7.59 11.14
N VAL A 159 17.96 8.27 11.94
CA VAL A 159 18.66 7.68 13.08
C VAL A 159 18.31 8.48 14.30
N SER A 160 17.74 7.82 15.30
CA SER A 160 17.42 8.47 16.58
C SER A 160 18.67 9.14 17.17
N PRO A 161 18.55 10.38 17.65
CA PRO A 161 19.66 11.07 18.31
C PRO A 161 20.19 10.27 19.50
N GLY A 162 21.51 10.32 19.72
CA GLY A 162 22.12 9.67 20.88
C GLY A 162 21.63 10.32 22.19
N GLY A 163 21.27 9.49 23.17
CA GLY A 163 20.90 9.97 24.51
C GLY A 163 19.46 10.49 24.63
N VAL A 164 18.59 10.20 23.69
CA VAL A 164 17.13 10.49 23.85
C VAL A 164 16.62 9.77 25.10
N ASP A 165 16.07 10.54 26.03
CA ASP A 165 15.37 10.00 27.20
C ASP A 165 13.97 9.58 26.77
N ARG A 166 13.65 8.28 26.85
CA ARG A 166 12.36 7.68 26.52
C ARG A 166 11.58 7.25 27.74
N SER A 167 11.73 7.98 28.85
CA SER A 167 11.07 7.66 30.13
C SER A 167 9.57 8.02 30.17
N ASN A 168 9.04 8.71 29.15
CA ASN A 168 7.64 9.12 29.09
C ASN A 168 6.66 7.99 28.71
N GLY A 169 7.12 6.74 28.65
CA GLY A 169 6.31 5.57 28.35
C GLY A 169 6.42 5.09 26.92
N THR A 170 5.41 4.38 26.44
CA THR A 170 5.36 3.77 25.11
C THR A 170 4.32 4.47 24.25
N LEU A 171 4.67 4.78 23.01
CA LEU A 171 3.76 5.22 21.95
C LEU A 171 3.49 4.05 21.01
N THR A 172 2.29 3.51 21.05
CA THR A 172 1.91 2.37 20.21
C THR A 172 1.29 2.86 18.91
N MET A 173 1.96 2.54 17.80
CA MET A 173 1.53 2.82 16.44
C MET A 173 0.86 1.58 15.83
N ALA A 174 -0.39 1.70 15.35
CA ALA A 174 -1.02 0.74 14.47
C ALA A 174 -0.70 1.08 13.01
N THR A 175 -0.36 0.07 12.21
CA THR A 175 -0.03 0.22 10.80
C THR A 175 -0.40 -1.02 10.00
N ASN A 176 -0.33 -0.94 8.65
CA ASN A 176 -0.45 -2.10 7.76
C ASN A 176 0.81 -2.25 6.91
N ALA A 177 1.78 -3.03 7.39
CA ALA A 177 3.14 -3.10 6.85
C ALA A 177 3.25 -3.86 5.50
N ALA A 178 2.38 -3.50 4.54
CA ALA A 178 2.33 -4.02 3.18
C ALA A 178 2.26 -2.91 2.11
N PHE A 179 2.66 -1.67 2.45
CA PHE A 179 2.44 -0.45 1.69
C PHE A 179 3.76 0.30 1.41
N GLU A 180 4.68 -0.33 0.66
CA GLU A 180 5.96 0.29 0.26
C GLU A 180 5.72 1.54 -0.61
N PRO A 181 6.36 2.70 -0.33
CA PRO A 181 7.50 2.92 0.55
C PRO A 181 7.14 3.47 1.96
N TYR A 182 5.87 3.54 2.32
CA TYR A 182 5.42 4.15 3.58
C TYR A 182 5.65 3.23 4.78
N GLU A 183 5.14 1.98 4.74
CA GLU A 183 5.37 0.96 5.76
C GLU A 183 5.43 -0.44 5.14
N PHE A 184 6.54 -1.11 5.36
CA PHE A 184 6.76 -2.44 4.78
C PHE A 184 7.83 -3.22 5.53
N TYR A 185 7.81 -4.54 5.36
CA TYR A 185 8.84 -5.40 5.94
C TYR A 185 10.12 -5.41 5.12
N LYS A 186 11.26 -5.12 5.79
CA LYS A 186 12.61 -5.35 5.28
C LYS A 186 13.43 -6.04 6.39
N ASP A 187 14.02 -7.19 6.09
CA ASP A 187 14.81 -7.97 7.05
C ASP A 187 14.07 -8.21 8.39
N GLN A 188 12.79 -8.56 8.33
CA GLN A 188 11.88 -8.81 9.47
C GLN A 188 11.58 -7.57 10.34
N LYS A 189 11.95 -6.40 9.90
CA LYS A 189 11.62 -5.14 10.56
C LYS A 189 10.65 -4.34 9.72
N ILE A 190 9.75 -3.62 10.36
CA ILE A 190 8.91 -2.64 9.69
C ILE A 190 9.74 -1.37 9.51
N VAL A 191 9.84 -0.92 8.26
CA VAL A 191 10.57 0.26 7.82
C VAL A 191 9.70 1.06 6.86
N GLY A 192 10.11 2.27 6.50
CA GLY A 192 9.38 3.13 5.59
C GLY A 192 9.21 4.52 6.15
N ILE A 193 8.62 5.40 5.37
CA ILE A 193 8.39 6.80 5.73
C ILE A 193 7.63 6.88 7.05
N ASP A 194 6.53 6.15 7.17
CA ASP A 194 5.64 6.16 8.31
C ASP A 194 6.31 5.61 9.57
N ALA A 195 7.07 4.53 9.43
CA ALA A 195 7.81 3.94 10.55
C ALA A 195 8.92 4.86 11.06
N GLU A 196 9.70 5.49 10.16
CA GLU A 196 10.78 6.40 10.54
C GLU A 196 10.24 7.73 11.07
N MET A 197 9.16 8.27 10.48
CA MET A 197 8.48 9.46 10.98
C MET A 197 7.89 9.22 12.38
N ALA A 198 7.21 8.09 12.58
CA ALA A 198 6.67 7.72 13.90
C ALA A 198 7.78 7.58 14.95
N GLN A 199 8.96 7.02 14.57
CA GLN A 199 10.12 6.97 15.45
C GLN A 199 10.62 8.37 15.79
N ALA A 200 10.69 9.28 14.81
CA ALA A 200 11.12 10.67 15.05
C ALA A 200 10.13 11.41 15.96
N VAL A 201 8.82 11.20 15.77
CA VAL A 201 7.78 11.73 16.68
C VAL A 201 7.94 11.16 18.09
N ALA A 202 8.10 9.85 18.25
CA ALA A 202 8.30 9.23 19.55
C ALA A 202 9.56 9.76 20.26
N ASP A 203 10.65 10.00 19.53
CA ASP A 203 11.88 10.59 20.07
C ASP A 203 11.66 12.03 20.57
N LYS A 204 10.89 12.86 19.83
CA LYS A 204 10.49 14.20 20.27
C LYS A 204 9.61 14.18 21.52
N LEU A 205 8.74 13.17 21.64
CA LEU A 205 7.87 12.99 22.82
C LEU A 205 8.58 12.35 24.01
N GLY A 206 9.81 11.85 23.85
CA GLY A 206 10.52 11.09 24.88
C GLY A 206 9.87 9.74 25.20
N MET A 207 9.32 9.08 24.20
CA MET A 207 8.60 7.79 24.34
C MET A 207 9.28 6.68 23.54
N GLU A 208 9.12 5.42 23.99
CA GLU A 208 9.50 4.25 23.19
C GLU A 208 8.45 4.00 22.11
N LEU A 209 8.85 3.87 20.84
CA LEU A 209 7.93 3.48 19.78
C LEU A 209 7.70 1.96 19.78
N LYS A 210 6.43 1.56 19.76
CA LYS A 210 6.01 0.19 19.50
C LYS A 210 5.13 0.16 18.26
N ILE A 211 5.48 -0.63 17.24
CA ILE A 211 4.71 -0.76 16.00
C ILE A 211 3.93 -2.08 16.03
N GLU A 212 2.62 -2.00 15.80
CA GLU A 212 1.70 -3.12 15.69
C GLU A 212 1.18 -3.22 14.25
N ASP A 213 1.54 -4.32 13.56
CA ASP A 213 1.05 -4.61 12.21
C ASP A 213 -0.33 -5.26 12.28
N MET A 214 -1.26 -4.75 11.48
CA MET A 214 -2.63 -5.27 11.37
C MET A 214 -3.23 -4.96 10.00
N GLU A 215 -4.41 -5.51 9.70
CA GLU A 215 -5.13 -5.15 8.48
C GLU A 215 -5.55 -3.67 8.52
N PHE A 216 -5.51 -2.98 7.37
CA PHE A 216 -5.73 -1.54 7.28
C PHE A 216 -7.08 -1.10 7.85
N ASP A 217 -8.15 -1.82 7.52
CA ASP A 217 -9.52 -1.56 8.00
C ASP A 217 -9.70 -1.72 9.51
N SER A 218 -8.72 -2.33 10.19
CA SER A 218 -8.71 -2.53 11.65
C SER A 218 -8.03 -1.40 12.43
N ILE A 219 -7.28 -0.51 11.76
CA ILE A 219 -6.44 0.52 12.41
C ILE A 219 -7.29 1.50 13.23
N ILE A 220 -8.34 2.07 12.63
CA ILE A 220 -9.21 3.02 13.32
C ILE A 220 -9.85 2.39 14.56
N ASN A 221 -10.27 1.12 14.48
CA ASN A 221 -10.79 0.39 15.63
C ASN A 221 -9.73 0.18 16.73
N ALA A 222 -8.48 -0.07 16.34
CA ALA A 222 -7.39 -0.20 17.32
C ALA A 222 -7.13 1.12 18.07
N VAL A 223 -7.19 2.24 17.37
CA VAL A 223 -7.01 3.58 17.94
C VAL A 223 -8.21 3.96 18.84
N THR A 224 -9.44 3.80 18.38
CA THR A 224 -10.64 4.16 19.14
C THR A 224 -10.86 3.29 20.37
N SER A 225 -10.40 2.04 20.34
CA SER A 225 -10.47 1.13 21.51
C SER A 225 -9.29 1.30 22.50
N GLY A 226 -8.31 2.15 22.19
CA GLY A 226 -7.12 2.33 23.02
C GLY A 226 -6.12 1.16 22.94
N LYS A 227 -6.25 0.28 21.95
CA LYS A 227 -5.26 -0.78 21.68
C LYS A 227 -3.98 -0.20 21.06
N ALA A 228 -4.10 0.87 20.28
CA ALA A 228 -3.02 1.69 19.79
C ALA A 228 -3.26 3.16 20.17
N ASP A 229 -2.19 3.92 20.35
CA ASP A 229 -2.27 5.35 20.65
C ASP A 229 -2.51 6.17 19.39
N MET A 230 -1.95 5.71 18.25
CA MET A 230 -2.09 6.36 16.95
C MET A 230 -2.09 5.33 15.82
N GLY A 231 -2.68 5.70 14.68
CA GLY A 231 -2.59 4.98 13.41
C GLY A 231 -1.78 5.78 12.40
N VAL A 232 -0.74 5.14 11.81
CA VAL A 232 0.10 5.72 10.77
C VAL A 232 0.25 4.69 9.67
N ALA A 233 -0.40 4.91 8.54
CA ALA A 233 -0.53 3.90 7.49
C ALA A 233 -0.90 4.51 6.13
N GLY A 234 -0.22 5.59 5.71
CA GLY A 234 -0.63 6.32 4.50
C GLY A 234 -2.11 6.69 4.56
N MET A 235 -2.60 7.13 5.73
CA MET A 235 -4.02 7.29 5.95
C MET A 235 -4.51 8.68 5.57
N THR A 236 -5.36 8.73 4.54
CA THR A 236 -6.01 9.96 4.06
C THR A 236 -7.04 10.48 5.04
N VAL A 237 -7.07 11.78 5.25
CA VAL A 237 -8.12 12.45 6.01
C VAL A 237 -9.41 12.44 5.18
N THR A 238 -10.48 11.85 5.73
CA THR A 238 -11.82 11.87 5.12
C THR A 238 -12.88 12.27 6.15
N GLU A 239 -14.01 12.81 5.67
CA GLU A 239 -15.11 13.20 6.57
C GLU A 239 -15.66 12.01 7.37
N ASP A 240 -15.72 10.83 6.76
CA ASP A 240 -16.19 9.61 7.41
C ASP A 240 -15.23 9.16 8.53
N ARG A 241 -13.94 9.17 8.27
CA ARG A 241 -12.92 8.84 9.28
C ARG A 241 -12.90 9.86 10.42
N LEU A 242 -13.11 11.15 10.11
CA LEU A 242 -13.25 12.23 11.09
C LEU A 242 -14.45 12.07 12.02
N GLN A 243 -15.44 11.25 11.71
CA GLN A 243 -16.52 10.93 12.65
C GLN A 243 -16.01 10.08 13.81
N SER A 244 -14.99 9.25 13.61
CA SER A 244 -14.48 8.27 14.57
C SER A 244 -13.17 8.67 15.26
N VAL A 245 -12.27 9.34 14.54
CA VAL A 245 -10.95 9.74 15.02
C VAL A 245 -10.66 11.20 14.70
N ASP A 246 -9.68 11.78 15.39
CA ASP A 246 -9.03 13.02 14.98
C ASP A 246 -7.78 12.70 14.13
N PHE A 247 -7.30 13.68 13.39
CA PHE A 247 -6.09 13.58 12.61
C PHE A 247 -5.09 14.68 13.02
N SER A 248 -3.81 14.36 12.88
CA SER A 248 -2.74 15.35 12.92
C SER A 248 -2.84 16.33 11.73
N THR A 249 -2.00 17.35 11.73
CA THR A 249 -1.65 18.04 10.47
C THR A 249 -1.11 17.01 9.48
N PRO A 250 -1.41 17.14 8.15
CA PRO A 250 -0.86 16.27 7.13
C PRO A 250 0.67 16.31 7.10
N TYR A 251 1.30 15.16 6.88
CA TYR A 251 2.75 15.04 6.78
C TYR A 251 3.25 14.86 5.35
N THR A 252 2.38 14.48 4.42
CA THR A 252 2.66 14.38 2.98
C THR A 252 1.38 14.37 2.16
N THR A 253 1.53 14.60 0.85
CA THR A 253 0.45 14.43 -0.14
C THR A 253 0.64 13.11 -0.89
N ALA A 254 -0.44 12.55 -1.39
CA ALA A 254 -0.46 11.35 -2.21
C ALA A 254 -1.47 11.50 -3.35
N THR A 255 -1.36 10.65 -4.36
CA THR A 255 -2.27 10.62 -5.50
C THR A 255 -2.77 9.19 -5.67
N GLN A 256 -4.08 9.02 -5.87
CA GLN A 256 -4.65 7.74 -6.31
C GLN A 256 -4.43 7.57 -7.81
N VAL A 257 -4.07 6.37 -8.23
CA VAL A 257 -3.83 6.03 -9.64
C VAL A 257 -4.46 4.69 -10.00
N ILE A 258 -4.51 4.39 -11.30
CA ILE A 258 -5.06 3.15 -11.83
C ILE A 258 -3.92 2.30 -12.39
N ILE A 259 -3.76 1.08 -11.88
CA ILE A 259 -2.86 0.07 -12.45
C ILE A 259 -3.64 -0.83 -13.40
N VAL A 260 -3.07 -1.06 -14.57
CA VAL A 260 -3.61 -1.95 -15.61
C VAL A 260 -2.56 -2.92 -16.12
N ARG A 261 -2.99 -3.98 -16.81
CA ARG A 261 -2.09 -4.85 -17.58
C ARG A 261 -1.54 -4.07 -18.78
N LYS A 262 -0.26 -4.26 -19.11
CA LYS A 262 0.28 -3.79 -20.41
C LYS A 262 -0.35 -4.62 -21.54
N ASP A 263 -0.67 -3.97 -22.63
CA ASP A 263 -1.02 -4.69 -23.85
C ASP A 263 0.18 -5.55 -24.30
N ALA A 264 -0.10 -6.76 -24.78
CA ALA A 264 0.92 -7.59 -25.38
C ALA A 264 1.38 -6.93 -26.70
N GLU A 265 2.69 -6.64 -26.82
CA GLU A 265 3.31 -6.22 -28.07
C GLU A 265 3.22 -7.32 -29.15
#